data_7ed39a67faaa6fc5df2fec4c813b1a1a
#
_entry.id   7ed39a67faaa6fc5df2fec4c813b1a1a
#
_cell.length_a   1.000
_cell.length_b   1.000
_cell.length_c   1.000
_cell.angle_alpha   90.00
_cell.angle_beta   90.00
_cell.angle_gamma   90.00
#
_symmetry.space_group_name_H-M   'P 1'
#
loop_
_entity.id
_entity.type
_entity.pdbx_description
1 polymer ?
#
loop_
_entity_poly.entity_id
_entity_poly.type
_entity_poly.pdbx_seq_one_letter_code
_entity_poly.pdbx_strand_id
1 'polypeptide(L)'
;MVAGRRKIAVIGAGNVGATCAFVLAQMKVADIVLLDIYEGFAKGKALDMSQNANVLNYDGRITGTADYNDISGADVVVVTSGFPRQPGMTREDLIGKNADIVSQVGEGIKNHAPDSVVIVVTNPLDLMTYHMQKVTGFPSERVIGQAGVLDSARMAHFIALELGCAEEDVSPMVLGGHGDTMVPLPRYTTVGGIPITQLMSEDRIEAISKRTAGGGGEIV
;
A
#
# COMPACT_ATOMS: atom_id res chain seq x y z
N MET A 1 23.55 -14.97 -0.63
CA MET A 1 22.09 -15.11 -0.54
C MET A 1 21.79 -16.52 -0.09
N VAL A 2 20.90 -16.68 0.88
CA VAL A 2 20.40 -18.02 1.24
C VAL A 2 19.48 -18.43 0.08
N ALA A 3 19.79 -19.53 -0.58
CA ALA A 3 19.01 -20.01 -1.71
C ALA A 3 17.56 -20.27 -1.28
N GLY A 4 16.60 -19.68 -1.99
CA GLY A 4 15.17 -19.91 -1.78
C GLY A 4 14.42 -18.85 -0.97
N ARG A 5 15.06 -17.76 -0.52
CA ARG A 5 14.37 -16.65 0.13
C ARG A 5 13.77 -15.71 -0.92
N ARG A 6 12.50 -15.33 -0.74
CA ARG A 6 11.83 -14.35 -1.62
C ARG A 6 12.45 -12.97 -1.45
N LYS A 7 12.34 -12.13 -2.48
CA LYS A 7 12.78 -10.74 -2.47
C LYS A 7 11.58 -9.83 -2.74
N ILE A 8 11.42 -8.83 -1.90
CA ILE A 8 10.42 -7.76 -2.10
C ILE A 8 11.15 -6.43 -2.22
N ALA A 9 10.88 -5.69 -3.29
CA ALA A 9 11.35 -4.33 -3.43
C ALA A 9 10.22 -3.36 -3.02
N VAL A 10 10.57 -2.32 -2.26
CA VAL A 10 9.69 -1.19 -1.93
C VAL A 10 10.30 0.06 -2.53
N ILE A 11 9.61 0.67 -3.49
CA ILE A 11 10.08 1.87 -4.20
C ILE A 11 9.39 3.11 -3.61
N GLY A 12 10.19 3.99 -3.03
CA GLY A 12 9.79 5.12 -2.21
C GLY A 12 10.05 4.85 -0.73
N ALA A 13 11.04 5.53 -0.13
CA ALA A 13 11.39 5.38 1.28
C ALA A 13 10.70 6.41 2.19
N GLY A 14 9.61 7.03 1.71
CA GLY A 14 8.77 7.93 2.51
C GLY A 14 8.07 7.19 3.66
N ASN A 15 7.14 7.85 4.34
CA ASN A 15 6.47 7.27 5.52
C ASN A 15 5.78 5.93 5.21
N VAL A 16 5.04 5.85 4.11
CA VAL A 16 4.31 4.64 3.73
C VAL A 16 5.28 3.51 3.36
N GLY A 17 6.24 3.77 2.46
CA GLY A 17 7.16 2.74 2.00
C GLY A 17 8.09 2.24 3.09
N ALA A 18 8.64 3.13 3.93
CA ALA A 18 9.47 2.74 5.05
C ALA A 18 8.70 1.88 6.07
N THR A 19 7.46 2.27 6.40
CA THR A 19 6.60 1.47 7.30
C THR A 19 6.27 0.11 6.68
N CYS A 20 5.94 0.07 5.39
CA CYS A 20 5.71 -1.18 4.66
C CYS A 20 6.94 -2.11 4.73
N ALA A 21 8.13 -1.58 4.42
CA ALA A 21 9.39 -2.33 4.49
C ALA A 21 9.64 -2.88 5.90
N PHE A 22 9.40 -2.08 6.92
CA PHE A 22 9.59 -2.46 8.31
C PHE A 22 8.64 -3.60 8.75
N VAL A 23 7.35 -3.49 8.42
CA VAL A 23 6.37 -4.53 8.72
C VAL A 23 6.69 -5.83 7.98
N LEU A 24 7.03 -5.76 6.69
CA LEU A 24 7.43 -6.94 5.91
C LEU A 24 8.66 -7.65 6.50
N ALA A 25 9.64 -6.88 7.01
CA ALA A 25 10.80 -7.45 7.67
C ALA A 25 10.43 -8.18 8.96
N GLN A 26 9.55 -7.60 9.79
CA GLN A 26 9.04 -8.25 11.01
C GLN A 26 8.26 -9.53 10.70
N MET A 27 7.53 -9.57 9.60
CA MET A 27 6.82 -10.78 9.14
C MET A 27 7.76 -11.88 8.64
N LYS A 28 9.04 -11.60 8.42
CA LYS A 28 10.07 -12.54 7.95
C LYS A 28 9.74 -13.22 6.61
N VAL A 29 8.95 -12.57 5.77
CA VAL A 29 8.42 -13.16 4.53
C VAL A 29 9.41 -13.10 3.36
N ALA A 30 10.36 -12.15 3.39
CA ALA A 30 11.30 -11.91 2.29
C ALA A 30 12.54 -11.12 2.75
N ASP A 31 13.56 -11.07 1.89
CA ASP A 31 14.60 -10.03 1.94
C ASP A 31 14.03 -8.76 1.29
N ILE A 32 14.26 -7.60 1.91
CA ILE A 32 13.66 -6.34 1.51
C ILE A 32 14.69 -5.42 0.87
N VAL A 33 14.36 -4.86 -0.29
CA VAL A 33 15.11 -3.76 -0.90
C VAL A 33 14.27 -2.50 -0.83
N LEU A 34 14.74 -1.49 -0.11
CA LEU A 34 14.10 -0.18 -0.01
C LEU A 34 14.82 0.78 -0.97
N LEU A 35 14.17 1.11 -2.08
CA LEU A 35 14.72 1.97 -3.12
C LEU A 35 14.13 3.37 -3.05
N ASP A 36 14.98 4.39 -3.10
CA ASP A 36 14.58 5.80 -3.22
C ASP A 36 15.59 6.57 -4.05
N ILE A 37 15.14 7.64 -4.71
CA ILE A 37 16.05 8.54 -5.45
C ILE A 37 17.10 9.20 -4.55
N TYR A 38 16.79 9.36 -3.25
CA TYR A 38 17.68 9.85 -2.24
C TYR A 38 18.38 8.67 -1.54
N GLU A 39 19.51 8.21 -2.10
CA GLU A 39 20.21 7.02 -1.64
C GLU A 39 20.53 7.04 -0.14
N GLY A 40 21.06 8.17 0.37
CA GLY A 40 21.37 8.32 1.78
C GLY A 40 20.17 8.16 2.70
N PHE A 41 19.01 8.61 2.25
CA PHE A 41 17.75 8.47 2.98
C PHE A 41 17.30 7.00 3.03
N ALA A 42 17.30 6.30 1.90
CA ALA A 42 16.97 4.88 1.84
C ALA A 42 17.94 4.02 2.68
N LYS A 43 19.25 4.28 2.57
CA LYS A 43 20.29 3.59 3.36
C LYS A 43 20.14 3.82 4.86
N GLY A 44 19.88 5.06 5.27
CA GLY A 44 19.67 5.41 6.67
C GLY A 44 18.47 4.69 7.27
N LYS A 45 17.33 4.70 6.57
CA LYS A 45 16.13 3.98 6.98
C LYS A 45 16.35 2.46 7.08
N ALA A 46 16.99 1.88 6.07
CA ALA A 46 17.27 0.44 6.05
C ALA A 46 18.21 0.04 7.20
N LEU A 47 19.23 0.86 7.50
CA LEU A 47 20.15 0.62 8.61
C LEU A 47 19.43 0.70 9.96
N ASP A 48 18.61 1.74 10.19
CA ASP A 48 17.82 1.90 11.41
C ASP A 48 16.91 0.69 11.66
N MET A 49 16.17 0.26 10.62
CA MET A 49 15.34 -0.94 10.70
C MET A 49 16.17 -2.18 11.02
N SER A 50 17.33 -2.36 10.37
CA SER A 50 18.18 -3.52 10.60
C SER A 50 18.72 -3.58 12.04
N GLN A 51 19.01 -2.42 12.66
CA GLN A 51 19.46 -2.33 14.05
C GLN A 51 18.37 -2.75 15.05
N ASN A 52 17.09 -2.60 14.70
CA ASN A 52 15.96 -3.05 15.51
C ASN A 52 15.72 -4.59 15.47
N ALA A 53 16.38 -5.29 14.56
CA ALA A 53 16.11 -6.70 14.29
C ALA A 53 16.28 -7.59 15.53
N ASN A 54 17.31 -7.37 16.34
CA ASN A 54 17.54 -8.14 17.57
C ASN A 54 16.44 -7.88 18.63
N VAL A 55 16.05 -6.61 18.80
CA VAL A 55 15.03 -6.22 19.80
C VAL A 55 13.66 -6.77 19.43
N LEU A 56 13.30 -6.73 18.16
CA LEU A 56 11.99 -7.14 17.64
C LEU A 56 11.98 -8.59 17.13
N ASN A 57 13.08 -9.32 17.33
CA ASN A 57 13.21 -10.75 17.00
C ASN A 57 12.85 -11.07 15.54
N TYR A 58 13.42 -10.34 14.59
CA TYR A 58 13.36 -10.68 13.16
C TYR A 58 14.77 -10.77 12.56
N ASP A 59 14.91 -11.49 11.45
CA ASP A 59 16.18 -11.71 10.74
C ASP A 59 16.09 -11.28 9.26
N GLY A 60 15.09 -10.46 8.94
CA GLY A 60 14.91 -9.90 7.60
C GLY A 60 16.09 -9.02 7.22
N ARG A 61 16.62 -9.24 6.01
CA ARG A 61 17.65 -8.35 5.45
C ARG A 61 16.94 -7.17 4.79
N ILE A 62 17.32 -5.96 5.19
CA ILE A 62 16.82 -4.73 4.58
C ILE A 62 18.00 -4.00 3.98
N THR A 63 17.96 -3.76 2.67
CA THR A 63 19.00 -3.01 1.95
C THR A 63 18.39 -1.72 1.43
N GLY A 64 19.01 -0.58 1.71
CA GLY A 64 18.65 0.73 1.14
C GLY A 64 19.51 1.05 -0.06
N THR A 65 18.91 1.54 -1.16
CA THR A 65 19.63 1.84 -2.40
C THR A 65 18.92 2.91 -3.23
N ALA A 66 19.64 3.46 -4.23
CA ALA A 66 19.05 4.21 -5.34
C ALA A 66 19.25 3.49 -6.69
N ASP A 67 19.90 2.33 -6.69
CA ASP A 67 20.22 1.57 -7.90
C ASP A 67 19.14 0.52 -8.18
N TYR A 68 18.50 0.60 -9.35
CA TYR A 68 17.52 -0.39 -9.79
C TYR A 68 18.10 -1.78 -10.01
N ASN A 69 19.43 -1.93 -10.19
CA ASN A 69 20.05 -3.25 -10.26
C ASN A 69 19.78 -4.09 -9.00
N ASP A 70 19.64 -3.45 -7.85
CA ASP A 70 19.41 -4.14 -6.58
C ASP A 70 18.01 -4.78 -6.47
N ILE A 71 17.03 -4.33 -7.26
CA ILE A 71 15.72 -4.97 -7.30
C ILE A 71 15.66 -6.19 -8.24
N SER A 72 16.73 -6.50 -8.95
CA SER A 72 16.77 -7.65 -9.88
C SER A 72 16.40 -8.94 -9.16
N GLY A 73 15.48 -9.70 -9.76
CA GLY A 73 14.94 -10.93 -9.18
C GLY A 73 13.97 -10.72 -8.02
N ALA A 74 13.39 -9.53 -7.87
CA ALA A 74 12.30 -9.32 -6.92
C ALA A 74 11.04 -10.07 -7.37
N ASP A 75 10.42 -10.81 -6.44
CA ASP A 75 9.15 -11.49 -6.66
C ASP A 75 7.99 -10.50 -6.66
N VAL A 76 8.08 -9.48 -5.79
CA VAL A 76 7.06 -8.42 -5.65
C VAL A 76 7.75 -7.06 -5.58
N VAL A 77 7.16 -6.08 -6.25
CA VAL A 77 7.57 -4.68 -6.17
C VAL A 77 6.39 -3.84 -5.68
N VAL A 78 6.56 -3.17 -4.54
CA VAL A 78 5.57 -2.24 -3.96
C VAL A 78 5.97 -0.82 -4.32
N VAL A 79 5.10 -0.08 -5.01
CA VAL A 79 5.34 1.28 -5.46
C VAL A 79 4.59 2.27 -4.60
N THR A 80 5.33 2.96 -3.73
CA THR A 80 4.79 4.02 -2.86
C THR A 80 5.34 5.41 -3.21
N SER A 81 6.27 5.46 -4.18
CA SER A 81 6.85 6.71 -4.67
C SER A 81 5.79 7.58 -5.33
N GLY A 82 5.76 8.84 -4.98
CA GLY A 82 4.83 9.80 -5.52
C GLY A 82 4.97 11.15 -4.82
N PHE A 83 4.42 12.17 -5.45
CA PHE A 83 4.36 13.51 -4.90
C PHE A 83 3.10 13.66 -4.04
N PRO A 84 3.21 14.05 -2.76
CA PRO A 84 2.06 14.29 -1.92
C PRO A 84 1.31 15.54 -2.40
N ARG A 85 -0.03 15.53 -2.27
CA ARG A 85 -0.83 16.71 -2.58
C ARG A 85 -0.42 17.87 -1.67
N GLN A 86 -0.12 19.01 -2.29
CA GLN A 86 0.21 20.24 -1.56
C GLN A 86 -0.97 21.23 -1.62
N PRO A 87 -1.08 22.15 -0.63
CA PRO A 87 -2.06 23.22 -0.69
C PRO A 87 -1.95 24.01 -1.99
N GLY A 88 -3.08 24.26 -2.64
CA GLY A 88 -3.14 24.99 -3.91
C GLY A 88 -2.92 24.14 -5.18
N MET A 89 -2.55 22.87 -5.06
CA MET A 89 -2.49 21.99 -6.23
C MET A 89 -3.87 21.53 -6.69
N THR A 90 -4.09 21.60 -8.01
CA THR A 90 -5.24 20.98 -8.64
C THR A 90 -5.10 19.44 -8.65
N ARG A 91 -6.18 18.75 -8.97
CA ARG A 91 -6.15 17.28 -9.13
C ARG A 91 -5.32 16.90 -10.37
N GLU A 92 -5.42 17.69 -11.42
CA GLU A 92 -4.70 17.50 -12.68
C GLU A 92 -3.19 17.66 -12.49
N ASP A 93 -2.75 18.67 -11.73
CA ASP A 93 -1.33 18.88 -11.41
C ASP A 93 -0.74 17.67 -10.68
N LEU A 94 -1.50 17.10 -9.72
CA LEU A 94 -1.07 15.92 -8.98
C LEU A 94 -0.99 14.70 -9.88
N ILE A 95 -1.97 14.51 -10.76
CA ILE A 95 -1.99 13.40 -11.73
C ILE A 95 -0.77 13.48 -12.64
N GLY A 96 -0.50 14.65 -13.23
CA GLY A 96 0.64 14.84 -14.13
C GLY A 96 1.97 14.50 -13.45
N LYS A 97 2.24 15.08 -12.28
CA LYS A 97 3.48 14.81 -11.54
C LYS A 97 3.65 13.35 -11.16
N ASN A 98 2.58 12.71 -10.70
CA ASN A 98 2.66 11.31 -10.30
C ASN A 98 2.73 10.36 -11.50
N ALA A 99 2.14 10.73 -12.65
CA ALA A 99 2.32 9.98 -13.89
C ALA A 99 3.79 9.96 -14.35
N ASP A 100 4.49 11.10 -14.26
CA ASP A 100 5.91 11.16 -14.60
C ASP A 100 6.76 10.28 -13.68
N ILE A 101 6.49 10.31 -12.36
CA ILE A 101 7.18 9.46 -11.38
C ILE A 101 6.91 7.99 -11.65
N VAL A 102 5.64 7.63 -11.83
CA VAL A 102 5.22 6.24 -12.10
C VAL A 102 5.79 5.73 -13.43
N SER A 103 5.95 6.59 -14.43
CA SER A 103 6.61 6.24 -15.70
C SER A 103 8.07 5.86 -15.46
N GLN A 104 8.83 6.67 -14.74
CA GLN A 104 10.25 6.41 -14.44
C GLN A 104 10.39 5.11 -13.63
N VAL A 105 9.56 4.93 -12.62
CA VAL A 105 9.55 3.73 -11.78
C VAL A 105 9.17 2.49 -12.59
N GLY A 106 8.14 2.60 -13.45
CA GLY A 106 7.67 1.51 -14.29
C GLY A 106 8.73 1.02 -15.28
N GLU A 107 9.47 1.94 -15.91
CA GLU A 107 10.60 1.58 -16.79
C GLU A 107 11.73 0.93 -15.97
N GLY A 108 12.03 1.40 -14.77
CA GLY A 108 12.98 0.77 -13.87
C GLY A 108 12.58 -0.67 -13.52
N ILE A 109 11.32 -0.90 -13.15
CA ILE A 109 10.79 -2.24 -12.84
C ILE A 109 10.85 -3.15 -14.07
N LYS A 110 10.38 -2.67 -15.20
CA LYS A 110 10.37 -3.41 -16.47
C LYS A 110 11.76 -3.93 -16.85
N ASN A 111 12.78 -3.10 -16.65
CA ASN A 111 14.14 -3.43 -17.05
C ASN A 111 14.88 -4.33 -16.06
N HIS A 112 14.57 -4.25 -14.74
CA HIS A 112 15.35 -4.91 -13.71
C HIS A 112 14.58 -6.02 -12.96
N ALA A 113 13.25 -5.98 -12.94
CA ALA A 113 12.40 -6.99 -12.30
C ALA A 113 11.19 -7.40 -13.20
N PRO A 114 11.44 -7.86 -14.44
CA PRO A 114 10.39 -8.08 -15.45
C PRO A 114 9.38 -9.16 -15.07
N ASP A 115 9.72 -10.06 -14.17
CA ASP A 115 8.87 -11.19 -13.75
C ASP A 115 8.08 -10.90 -12.45
N SER A 116 8.28 -9.74 -11.83
CA SER A 116 7.64 -9.38 -10.57
C SER A 116 6.14 -9.13 -10.69
N VAL A 117 5.45 -9.28 -9.56
CA VAL A 117 4.12 -8.69 -9.34
C VAL A 117 4.29 -7.27 -8.81
N VAL A 118 3.60 -6.30 -9.38
CA VAL A 118 3.68 -4.90 -9.00
C VAL A 118 2.44 -4.51 -8.20
N ILE A 119 2.63 -3.99 -6.99
CA ILE A 119 1.57 -3.44 -6.14
C ILE A 119 1.72 -1.92 -6.10
N VAL A 120 0.79 -1.21 -6.69
CA VAL A 120 0.77 0.25 -6.73
C VAL A 120 0.01 0.79 -5.51
N VAL A 121 0.61 1.75 -4.80
CA VAL A 121 0.02 2.46 -3.66
C VAL A 121 -0.09 3.96 -3.96
N THR A 122 0.67 4.45 -4.94
CA THR A 122 0.73 5.86 -5.34
C THR A 122 -0.64 6.38 -5.79
N ASN A 123 -1.03 7.54 -5.25
CA ASN A 123 -2.29 8.21 -5.60
C ASN A 123 -2.13 9.21 -6.78
N PRO A 124 -3.22 9.43 -7.57
CA PRO A 124 -4.54 8.76 -7.52
C PRO A 124 -4.45 7.30 -7.96
N LEU A 125 -4.81 6.39 -7.05
CA LEU A 125 -4.46 4.97 -7.18
C LEU A 125 -4.92 4.31 -8.48
N ASP A 126 -6.20 4.45 -8.82
CA ASP A 126 -6.78 3.76 -9.98
C ASP A 126 -6.07 4.18 -11.28
N LEU A 127 -5.79 5.49 -11.41
CA LEU A 127 -5.09 6.05 -12.55
C LEU A 127 -3.62 5.62 -12.61
N MET A 128 -2.93 5.65 -11.44
CA MET A 128 -1.52 5.26 -11.38
C MET A 128 -1.33 3.76 -11.59
N THR A 129 -2.26 2.92 -11.15
CA THR A 129 -2.26 1.48 -11.42
C THR A 129 -2.42 1.21 -12.92
N TYR A 130 -3.39 1.86 -13.55
CA TYR A 130 -3.59 1.76 -15.01
C TYR A 130 -2.35 2.25 -15.78
N HIS A 131 -1.79 3.38 -15.36
CA HIS A 131 -0.60 3.95 -15.99
C HIS A 131 0.62 3.04 -15.83
N MET A 132 0.85 2.49 -14.63
CA MET A 132 1.91 1.51 -14.37
C MET A 132 1.80 0.29 -15.31
N GLN A 133 0.59 -0.24 -15.48
CA GLN A 133 0.37 -1.36 -16.40
C GLN A 133 0.73 -0.99 -17.85
N LYS A 134 0.40 0.23 -18.29
CA LYS A 134 0.73 0.70 -19.66
C LYS A 134 2.23 0.87 -19.85
N VAL A 135 2.94 1.42 -18.87
CA VAL A 135 4.39 1.65 -18.94
C VAL A 135 5.16 0.33 -18.92
N THR A 136 4.82 -0.55 -17.98
CA THR A 136 5.51 -1.85 -17.84
C THR A 136 5.18 -2.79 -18.99
N GLY A 137 3.96 -2.73 -19.52
CA GLY A 137 3.44 -3.71 -20.46
C GLY A 137 3.17 -5.08 -19.83
N PHE A 138 3.16 -5.15 -18.48
CA PHE A 138 2.91 -6.40 -17.78
C PHE A 138 1.44 -6.85 -17.93
N PRO A 139 1.16 -8.16 -17.85
CA PRO A 139 -0.20 -8.67 -17.79
C PRO A 139 -0.97 -8.03 -16.63
N SER A 140 -2.27 -7.81 -16.80
CA SER A 140 -3.13 -7.12 -15.82
C SER A 140 -3.14 -7.80 -14.45
N GLU A 141 -3.03 -9.12 -14.40
CA GLU A 141 -2.96 -9.91 -13.17
C GLU A 141 -1.66 -9.72 -12.38
N ARG A 142 -0.66 -9.07 -12.97
CA ARG A 142 0.61 -8.74 -12.30
C ARG A 142 0.74 -7.27 -11.91
N VAL A 143 -0.25 -6.42 -12.19
CA VAL A 143 -0.24 -5.01 -11.77
C VAL A 143 -1.50 -4.72 -10.97
N ILE A 144 -1.35 -4.58 -9.68
CA ILE A 144 -2.44 -4.52 -8.71
C ILE A 144 -2.42 -3.17 -7.99
N GLY A 145 -3.58 -2.53 -7.84
CA GLY A 145 -3.76 -1.36 -6.98
C GLY A 145 -4.11 -1.78 -5.55
N GLN A 146 -3.41 -1.23 -4.57
CA GLN A 146 -3.71 -1.45 -3.15
C GLN A 146 -4.71 -0.41 -2.67
N ALA A 147 -5.99 -0.80 -2.52
CA ALA A 147 -7.07 0.08 -2.05
C ALA A 147 -8.03 -0.62 -1.10
N GLY A 148 -8.80 -1.58 -1.60
CA GLY A 148 -9.91 -2.19 -0.89
C GLY A 148 -9.55 -2.81 0.46
N VAL A 149 -8.32 -3.33 0.62
CA VAL A 149 -7.82 -3.84 1.92
C VAL A 149 -7.73 -2.71 2.94
N LEU A 150 -7.16 -1.54 2.56
CA LEU A 150 -7.09 -0.37 3.44
C LEU A 150 -8.47 0.19 3.75
N ASP A 151 -9.31 0.30 2.73
CA ASP A 151 -10.66 0.87 2.89
C ASP A 151 -11.53 -0.02 3.75
N SER A 152 -11.42 -1.35 3.58
CA SER A 152 -12.06 -2.33 4.45
C SER A 152 -11.55 -2.24 5.89
N ALA A 153 -10.24 -2.10 6.09
CA ALA A 153 -9.67 -1.93 7.43
C ALA A 153 -10.18 -0.66 8.13
N ARG A 154 -10.33 0.45 7.40
CA ARG A 154 -10.96 1.67 7.93
C ARG A 154 -12.40 1.42 8.35
N MET A 155 -13.18 0.73 7.51
CA MET A 155 -14.55 0.36 7.85
C MET A 155 -14.62 -0.52 9.09
N ALA A 156 -13.72 -1.51 9.22
CA ALA A 156 -13.62 -2.36 10.41
C ALA A 156 -13.37 -1.53 11.66
N HIS A 157 -12.40 -0.61 11.62
CA HIS A 157 -12.07 0.26 12.73
C HIS A 157 -13.28 1.10 13.19
N PHE A 158 -14.01 1.71 12.27
CA PHE A 158 -15.18 2.53 12.62
C PHE A 158 -16.35 1.70 13.15
N ILE A 159 -16.55 0.48 12.65
CA ILE A 159 -17.53 -0.46 13.17
C ILE A 159 -17.14 -0.91 14.60
N ALA A 160 -15.87 -1.26 14.82
CA ALA A 160 -15.38 -1.69 16.12
C ALA A 160 -15.54 -0.58 17.17
N LEU A 161 -15.26 0.67 16.82
CA LEU A 161 -15.50 1.83 17.69
C LEU A 161 -16.99 2.01 18.02
N GLU A 162 -17.87 1.84 17.04
CA GLU A 162 -19.32 2.01 17.23
C GLU A 162 -19.92 0.94 18.13
N LEU A 163 -19.48 -0.31 17.98
CA LEU A 163 -20.05 -1.45 18.71
C LEU A 163 -19.28 -1.80 20.00
N GLY A 164 -18.10 -1.20 20.22
CA GLY A 164 -17.25 -1.53 21.36
C GLY A 164 -16.69 -2.95 21.31
N CYS A 165 -16.39 -3.48 20.12
CA CYS A 165 -15.83 -4.81 19.92
C CYS A 165 -14.36 -4.75 19.42
N ALA A 166 -13.69 -5.90 19.34
CA ALA A 166 -12.36 -5.97 18.76
C ALA A 166 -12.40 -5.85 17.23
N GLU A 167 -11.40 -5.19 16.63
CA GLU A 167 -11.32 -5.04 15.18
C GLU A 167 -11.18 -6.38 14.45
N GLU A 168 -10.54 -7.37 15.08
CA GLU A 168 -10.36 -8.73 14.56
C GLU A 168 -11.69 -9.51 14.43
N ASP A 169 -12.72 -9.12 15.16
CA ASP A 169 -14.06 -9.71 15.05
C ASP A 169 -14.85 -9.17 13.85
N VAL A 170 -14.39 -8.08 13.25
CA VAL A 170 -15.07 -7.45 12.11
C VAL A 170 -14.53 -8.01 10.80
N SER A 171 -15.42 -8.58 9.99
CA SER A 171 -15.13 -8.98 8.61
C SER A 171 -15.73 -7.95 7.64
N PRO A 172 -14.99 -6.89 7.28
CA PRO A 172 -15.49 -5.80 6.45
C PRO A 172 -15.43 -6.16 4.97
N MET A 173 -16.28 -5.50 4.17
CA MET A 173 -16.20 -5.61 2.72
C MET A 173 -16.42 -4.25 2.06
N VAL A 174 -15.37 -3.74 1.41
CA VAL A 174 -15.40 -2.53 0.60
C VAL A 174 -14.80 -2.85 -0.76
N LEU A 175 -15.52 -2.51 -1.81
CA LEU A 175 -15.15 -2.70 -3.21
C LEU A 175 -15.14 -1.36 -3.95
N GLY A 176 -14.92 -1.40 -5.27
CA GLY A 176 -14.92 -0.23 -6.13
C GLY A 176 -13.56 0.48 -6.20
N GLY A 177 -13.56 1.72 -6.68
CA GLY A 177 -12.36 2.56 -6.79
C GLY A 177 -11.93 3.14 -5.44
N HIS A 178 -10.70 3.66 -5.39
CA HIS A 178 -10.17 4.29 -4.18
C HIS A 178 -10.53 5.78 -4.13
N GLY A 179 -11.61 6.13 -3.43
CA GLY A 179 -12.12 7.49 -3.31
C GLY A 179 -13.65 7.57 -3.48
N ASP A 180 -14.12 8.56 -4.24
CA ASP A 180 -15.57 8.83 -4.42
C ASP A 180 -16.35 7.68 -5.07
N THR A 181 -15.67 6.75 -5.73
CA THR A 181 -16.23 5.56 -6.37
C THR A 181 -16.14 4.30 -5.51
N MET A 182 -15.78 4.46 -4.24
CA MET A 182 -15.76 3.39 -3.24
C MET A 182 -17.18 2.88 -2.97
N VAL A 183 -17.32 1.58 -2.81
CA VAL A 183 -18.60 0.89 -2.57
C VAL A 183 -18.49 0.05 -1.29
N PRO A 184 -18.76 0.61 -0.12
CA PRO A 184 -18.96 -0.19 1.10
C PRO A 184 -20.14 -1.14 0.95
N LEU A 185 -20.00 -2.37 1.44
CA LEU A 185 -21.02 -3.41 1.33
C LEU A 185 -21.50 -3.87 2.72
N PRO A 186 -22.38 -3.11 3.39
CA PRO A 186 -22.86 -3.42 4.75
C PRO A 186 -23.48 -4.81 4.88
N ARG A 187 -24.17 -5.24 3.85
CA ARG A 187 -24.83 -6.55 3.76
C ARG A 187 -23.87 -7.73 3.85
N TYR A 188 -22.61 -7.53 3.40
CA TYR A 188 -21.56 -8.54 3.43
C TYR A 188 -20.52 -8.27 4.53
N THR A 189 -20.70 -7.21 5.29
CA THR A 189 -19.87 -6.88 6.43
C THR A 189 -20.47 -7.46 7.68
N THR A 190 -19.66 -8.23 8.45
CA THR A 190 -20.14 -8.93 9.64
C THR A 190 -19.26 -8.64 10.86
N VAL A 191 -19.84 -8.83 12.06
CA VAL A 191 -19.12 -8.86 13.33
C VAL A 191 -19.44 -10.19 14.01
N GLY A 192 -18.44 -11.01 14.29
CA GLY A 192 -18.64 -12.36 14.80
C GLY A 192 -19.53 -13.22 13.91
N GLY A 193 -19.57 -12.97 12.59
CA GLY A 193 -20.42 -13.65 11.61
C GLY A 193 -21.85 -13.10 11.50
N ILE A 194 -22.24 -12.10 12.29
CA ILE A 194 -23.57 -11.47 12.23
C ILE A 194 -23.47 -10.23 11.32
N PRO A 195 -24.33 -10.10 10.29
CA PRO A 195 -24.34 -8.91 9.43
C PRO A 195 -24.59 -7.62 10.24
N ILE A 196 -23.83 -6.55 9.93
CA ILE A 196 -23.97 -5.27 10.66
C ILE A 196 -25.35 -4.65 10.52
N THR A 197 -26.08 -5.01 9.48
CA THR A 197 -27.49 -4.60 9.27
C THR A 197 -28.44 -5.14 10.34
N GLN A 198 -28.02 -6.13 11.13
CA GLN A 198 -28.77 -6.64 12.27
C GLN A 198 -28.27 -6.10 13.61
N LEU A 199 -27.11 -5.44 13.62
CA LEU A 199 -26.46 -4.96 14.84
C LEU A 199 -26.60 -3.45 15.05
N MET A 200 -26.87 -2.68 14.00
CA MET A 200 -26.99 -1.21 14.09
C MET A 200 -28.04 -0.68 13.10
N SER A 201 -28.49 0.55 13.34
CA SER A 201 -29.46 1.21 12.48
C SER A 201 -28.85 1.62 11.12
N GLU A 202 -29.72 1.80 10.13
CA GLU A 202 -29.33 2.21 8.79
C GLU A 202 -28.58 3.55 8.79
N ASP A 203 -29.02 4.53 9.58
CA ASP A 203 -28.36 5.85 9.71
C ASP A 203 -26.92 5.72 10.21
N ARG A 204 -26.66 4.80 11.15
CA ARG A 204 -25.28 4.55 11.66
C ARG A 204 -24.41 3.89 10.61
N ILE A 205 -24.96 2.93 9.87
CA ILE A 205 -24.27 2.26 8.76
C ILE A 205 -23.91 3.27 7.67
N GLU A 206 -24.83 4.16 7.31
CA GLU A 206 -24.59 5.20 6.33
C GLU A 206 -23.50 6.18 6.79
N ALA A 207 -23.55 6.61 8.06
CA ALA A 207 -22.53 7.48 8.64
C ALA A 207 -21.13 6.85 8.61
N ILE A 208 -21.01 5.56 8.98
CA ILE A 208 -19.75 4.80 8.92
C ILE A 208 -19.28 4.66 7.47
N SER A 209 -20.17 4.35 6.54
CA SER A 209 -19.84 4.22 5.11
C SER A 209 -19.28 5.53 4.54
N LYS A 210 -19.90 6.67 4.85
CA LYS A 210 -19.42 8.00 4.45
C LYS A 210 -18.06 8.32 5.06
N ARG A 211 -17.88 8.01 6.34
CA ARG A 211 -16.61 8.23 7.05
C ARG A 211 -15.49 7.36 6.47
N THR A 212 -15.81 6.10 6.11
CA THR A 212 -14.86 5.20 5.45
C THR A 212 -14.36 5.80 4.13
N ALA A 213 -15.27 6.30 3.29
CA ALA A 213 -14.92 6.94 2.02
C ALA A 213 -14.07 8.21 2.21
N GLY A 214 -14.34 8.98 3.27
CA GLY A 214 -13.59 10.19 3.64
C GLY A 214 -12.31 9.96 4.45
N GLY A 215 -12.04 8.72 4.88
CA GLY A 215 -11.02 8.41 5.88
C GLY A 215 -9.58 8.82 5.54
N GLY A 216 -9.25 8.98 4.24
CA GLY A 216 -7.96 9.57 3.83
C GLY A 216 -7.83 11.04 4.21
N GLY A 217 -8.93 11.80 4.14
CA GLY A 217 -8.97 13.21 4.51
C GLY A 217 -8.96 13.49 6.02
N GLU A 218 -9.29 12.50 6.85
CA GLU A 218 -9.21 12.63 8.31
C GLU A 218 -7.77 12.55 8.84
N ILE A 219 -6.84 12.03 8.03
CA ILE A 219 -5.45 11.76 8.44
C ILE A 219 -4.48 12.86 7.98
N VAL A 220 -4.86 13.66 6.96
CA VAL A 220 -3.99 14.66 6.30
C VAL A 220 -4.22 16.08 6.81
#